data_bc0ce415e00179e277ffb9782971e6be
#
_entry.id   bc0ce415e00179e277ffb9782971e6be
#
_cell.length_a   1.000
_cell.length_b   1.000
_cell.length_c   1.000
_cell.angle_alpha   90.00
_cell.angle_beta   90.00
_cell.angle_gamma   90.00
#
_symmetry.space_group_name_H-M   'P 1'
#
loop_
_entity.id
_entity.type
_entity.pdbx_description
1 polymer ?
#
loop_
_entity_poly.entity_id
_entity_poly.type
_entity_poly.pdbx_seq_one_letter_code
_entity_poly.pdbx_strand_id
1 'polypeptide(L)' 'MTLQDAFDLFRRLSVHPEMMSRADFSAAYYRLARRYHPDVNPATHELMANINAARTVILQSYRRPS' A
#
# COMPACT_ATOMS: atom_id res chain seq x y z
N MET A 1 -0.96 -10.33 -7.75
CA MET A 1 0.16 -9.70 -7.04
C MET A 1 0.53 -10.54 -5.83
N THR A 2 1.79 -10.88 -5.69
CA THR A 2 2.27 -11.62 -4.52
C THR A 2 2.52 -10.66 -3.35
N LEU A 3 2.66 -11.22 -2.14
CA LEU A 3 3.00 -10.43 -0.97
C LEU A 3 4.34 -9.71 -1.15
N GLN A 4 5.33 -10.39 -1.76
CA GLN A 4 6.62 -9.77 -2.03
C GLN A 4 6.48 -8.60 -3.00
N ASP A 5 5.68 -8.76 -4.05
CA ASP A 5 5.41 -7.68 -5.00
C ASP A 5 4.78 -6.48 -4.31
N ALA A 6 3.84 -6.74 -3.38
CA ALA A 6 3.18 -5.70 -2.63
C ALA A 6 4.16 -4.94 -1.73
N PHE A 7 5.04 -5.66 -1.04
CA PHE A 7 6.09 -5.02 -0.23
C PHE A 7 7.02 -4.18 -1.09
N ASP A 8 7.43 -4.68 -2.26
CA ASP A 8 8.33 -3.97 -3.15
C ASP A 8 7.70 -2.66 -3.64
N LEU A 9 6.42 -2.68 -3.96
CA LEU A 9 5.72 -1.47 -4.39
C LEU A 9 5.73 -0.40 -3.30
N PHE A 10 5.35 -0.75 -2.08
CA PHE A 10 5.34 0.20 -0.97
C PHE A 10 6.74 0.67 -0.61
N ARG A 11 7.72 -0.21 -0.71
CA ARG A 11 9.11 0.15 -0.43
C ARG A 11 9.62 1.23 -1.38
N ARG A 12 9.23 1.19 -2.66
CA ARG A 12 9.55 2.25 -3.62
C ARG A 12 8.93 3.58 -3.25
N LEU A 13 7.85 3.56 -2.47
CA LEU A 13 7.16 4.75 -1.99
C LEU A 13 7.61 5.13 -0.58
N SER A 14 8.72 4.57 -0.12
CA SER A 14 9.33 4.82 1.20
C SER A 14 8.46 4.35 2.36
N VAL A 15 7.66 3.32 2.14
CA VAL A 15 6.85 2.67 3.17
C VAL A 15 7.33 1.23 3.32
N HIS A 16 7.56 0.80 4.56
CA HIS A 16 8.09 -0.53 4.85
C HIS A 16 7.07 -1.33 5.70
N PRO A 17 6.06 -1.95 5.07
CA PRO A 17 4.97 -2.59 5.81
C PRO A 17 5.44 -3.71 6.74
N GLU A 18 6.51 -4.42 6.40
CA GLU A 18 7.04 -5.50 7.22
C GLU A 18 7.57 -5.02 8.57
N MET A 19 7.78 -3.72 8.72
CA MET A 19 8.25 -3.09 9.96
C MET A 19 7.15 -2.31 10.67
N MET A 20 5.90 -2.42 10.21
CA MET A 20 4.79 -1.61 10.69
C MET A 20 3.71 -2.47 11.30
N SER A 21 3.02 -1.93 12.31
CA SER A 21 1.75 -2.49 12.75
C SER A 21 0.70 -2.26 11.67
N ARG A 22 -0.41 -2.99 11.75
CA ARG A 22 -1.53 -2.80 10.83
C ARG A 22 -2.03 -1.35 10.86
N ALA A 23 -2.13 -0.76 12.05
CA ALA A 23 -2.60 0.61 12.20
C ALA A 23 -1.64 1.61 11.55
N ASP A 24 -0.34 1.42 11.75
CA ASP A 24 0.67 2.29 11.14
C ASP A 24 0.68 2.16 9.63
N PHE A 25 0.55 0.94 9.13
CA PHE A 25 0.46 0.70 7.70
C PHE A 25 -0.77 1.39 7.09
N SER A 26 -1.94 1.29 7.75
CA SER A 26 -3.15 1.93 7.28
C SER A 26 -3.00 3.45 7.22
N ALA A 27 -2.36 4.06 8.22
CA ALA A 27 -2.08 5.50 8.22
C ALA A 27 -1.16 5.88 7.06
N ALA A 28 -0.12 5.08 6.80
CA ALA A 28 0.79 5.33 5.68
C ALA A 28 0.06 5.22 4.34
N TYR A 29 -0.82 4.21 4.21
CA TYR A 29 -1.64 4.06 3.01
C TYR A 29 -2.50 5.31 2.76
N TYR A 30 -3.18 5.83 3.78
CA TYR A 30 -4.01 7.01 3.61
C TYR A 30 -3.21 8.23 3.18
N ARG A 31 -1.99 8.39 3.70
CA ARG A 31 -1.12 9.47 3.23
C ARG A 31 -0.77 9.34 1.76
N LEU A 32 -0.46 8.12 1.31
CA LEU A 32 -0.19 7.87 -0.11
C LEU A 32 -1.44 8.10 -0.96
N ALA A 33 -2.60 7.66 -0.49
CA ALA A 33 -3.84 7.84 -1.23
C ALA A 33 -4.17 9.31 -1.43
N ARG A 34 -3.95 10.13 -0.41
CA ARG A 34 -4.18 11.58 -0.53
C ARG A 34 -3.22 12.24 -1.50
N ARG A 35 -1.98 11.76 -1.53
CA ARG A 35 -0.94 12.32 -2.40
C ARG A 35 -1.16 11.93 -3.87
N TYR A 36 -1.58 10.71 -4.12
CA TYR A 36 -1.65 10.13 -5.47
C TYR A 36 -3.07 9.92 -5.98
N HIS A 37 -4.07 10.47 -5.31
CA HIS A 37 -5.46 10.31 -5.74
C HIS A 37 -5.65 10.85 -7.16
N PRO A 38 -6.38 10.11 -8.05
CA PRO A 38 -6.57 10.55 -9.44
C PRO A 38 -7.24 11.91 -9.59
N ASP A 39 -8.07 12.33 -8.63
CA ASP A 39 -8.69 13.66 -8.65
C ASP A 39 -7.66 14.77 -8.48
N VAL A 40 -6.56 14.47 -7.76
CA VAL A 40 -5.45 15.41 -7.56
C VAL A 40 -4.51 15.34 -8.76
N ASN A 41 -4.24 14.14 -9.26
CA ASN A 41 -3.33 13.93 -10.39
C ASN A 41 -3.82 12.74 -11.23
N PRO A 42 -4.52 12.99 -12.36
CA PRO A 42 -5.03 11.91 -13.20
C PRO A 42 -3.95 10.95 -13.72
N ALA A 43 -2.71 11.39 -13.80
CA ALA A 43 -1.60 10.53 -14.27
C ALA A 43 -1.27 9.40 -13.29
N THR A 44 -1.79 9.45 -12.04
CA THR A 44 -1.51 8.43 -11.03
C THR A 44 -2.58 7.35 -10.95
N HIS A 45 -3.53 7.31 -11.88
CA HIS A 45 -4.63 6.35 -11.85
C HIS A 45 -4.15 4.90 -11.74
N GLU A 46 -3.19 4.52 -12.58
CA GLU A 46 -2.64 3.16 -12.58
C GLU A 46 -1.85 2.88 -11.30
N LEU A 47 -1.07 3.85 -10.84
CA LEU A 47 -0.33 3.71 -9.59
C LEU A 47 -1.27 3.48 -8.41
N MET A 48 -2.36 4.23 -8.32
CA MET A 48 -3.34 4.04 -7.24
C MET A 48 -4.01 2.68 -7.32
N ALA A 49 -4.32 2.20 -8.52
CA ALA A 49 -4.87 0.84 -8.67
C ALA A 49 -3.90 -0.20 -8.11
N ASN A 50 -2.60 -0.04 -8.39
CA ASN A 50 -1.57 -0.95 -7.90
C ASN A 50 -1.40 -0.82 -6.37
N ILE A 51 -1.45 0.40 -5.84
CA ILE A 51 -1.37 0.63 -4.39
C ILE A 51 -2.54 -0.06 -3.69
N ASN A 52 -3.76 0.06 -4.23
CA ASN A 52 -4.94 -0.57 -3.65
C ASN A 52 -4.85 -2.10 -3.69
N ALA A 53 -4.35 -2.67 -4.79
CA ALA A 53 -4.15 -4.11 -4.89
C ALA A 53 -3.11 -4.60 -3.88
N ALA A 54 -2.00 -3.88 -3.76
CA ALA A 54 -0.94 -4.22 -2.81
C ALA A 54 -1.44 -4.10 -1.37
N ARG A 55 -2.23 -3.07 -1.06
CA ARG A 55 -2.83 -2.91 0.25
C ARG A 55 -3.67 -4.12 0.64
N THR A 56 -4.50 -4.61 -0.28
CA THR A 56 -5.34 -5.77 -0.02
C THR A 56 -4.49 -6.99 0.35
N VAL A 57 -3.43 -7.25 -0.41
CA VAL A 57 -2.54 -8.38 -0.16
C VAL A 57 -1.87 -8.26 1.21
N ILE A 58 -1.38 -7.06 1.54
CA ILE A 58 -0.66 -6.83 2.79
C ILE A 58 -1.62 -6.94 3.98
N LEU A 59 -2.83 -6.39 3.89
CA LEU A 59 -3.81 -6.48 4.98
C LEU A 59 -4.20 -7.94 5.25
N GLN A 60 -4.28 -8.76 4.21
CA GLN A 60 -4.54 -10.18 4.38
C GLN A 60 -3.42 -10.88 5.17
N SER A 61 -2.18 -10.44 4.99
CA SER A 61 -1.05 -11.04 5.71
C SER A 61 -1.13 -10.81 7.22
N TYR A 62 -1.74 -9.70 7.65
CA TYR A 62 -1.92 -9.41 9.08
C TYR A 62 -2.99 -10.29 9.73
N ARG A 63 -3.85 -10.91 8.95
CA ARG A 63 -4.94 -11.74 9.46
C ARG A 63 -4.52 -13.18 9.72
N ARG A 64 -3.38 -13.60 9.22
CA ARG A 64 -2.92 -14.97 9.40
C ARG A 64 -2.44 -15.17 10.81
N PRO A 65 -2.95 -16.20 11.51
CA PRO A 65 -2.36 -16.56 12.80
C PRO A 65 -0.92 -16.99 12.58
N SER A 66 -0.06 -16.50 13.39
CA SER A 66 1.36 -16.84 13.32
C SER A 66 1.60 -18.24 13.86
#